data_1b90770d210cb5875cf0c0a25f8ca6fb
#
_entry.id   1b90770d210cb5875cf0c0a25f8ca6fb
#
_cell.length_a   1.000
_cell.length_b   1.000
_cell.length_c   1.000
_cell.angle_alpha   90.00
_cell.angle_beta   90.00
_cell.angle_gamma   90.00
#
_symmetry.space_group_name_H-M   'P 1'
#
loop_
_entity.id
_entity.type
_entity.pdbx_description
1 polymer ?
#
loop_
_entity_poly.entity_id
_entity_poly.type
_entity_poly.pdbx_seq_one_letter_code
_entity_poly.pdbx_strand_id
1 'polypeptide(L)' 'GTVVVQVFVNEKGRVTETAILRGIPDSGLDEAAIKAIEKVKFRPARQGNKKVGVWISIPVNFRLKN' A
#
# COMPACT_ATOMS: atom_id res chain seq x y z
N GLY A 1 1.66 2.09 -16.30
CA GLY A 1 0.67 1.15 -15.83
C GLY A 1 0.33 1.35 -14.36
N THR A 2 -0.62 0.60 -13.88
CA THR A 2 -1.08 0.68 -12.51
C THR A 2 -0.79 -0.61 -11.76
N VAL A 3 -0.16 -0.48 -10.61
CA VAL A 3 0.06 -1.57 -9.66
C VAL A 3 -0.90 -1.35 -8.50
N VAL A 4 -1.65 -2.39 -8.12
CA VAL A 4 -2.54 -2.32 -6.96
C VAL A 4 -1.92 -3.12 -5.83
N VAL A 5 -1.61 -2.43 -4.74
CA VAL A 5 -0.99 -3.03 -3.55
C VAL A 5 -2.01 -3.07 -2.43
N GLN A 6 -2.20 -4.24 -1.85
CA GLN A 6 -2.99 -4.38 -0.64
C GLN A 6 -2.06 -4.32 0.56
N VAL A 7 -2.38 -3.48 1.54
CA VAL A 7 -1.55 -3.31 2.72
C VAL A 7 -2.37 -3.44 3.98
N PHE A 8 -1.76 -4.00 5.01
CA PHE A 8 -2.34 -4.00 6.34
C PHE A 8 -1.76 -2.84 7.14
N VAL A 9 -2.64 -1.94 7.57
CA VAL A 9 -2.27 -0.81 8.41
C VAL A 9 -2.71 -1.12 9.84
N ASN A 10 -1.75 -1.20 10.76
CA ASN A 10 -2.05 -1.54 12.13
C ASN A 10 -2.63 -0.36 12.91
N GLU A 11 -2.94 -0.57 14.18
CA GLU A 11 -3.53 0.45 15.05
C GLU A 11 -2.63 1.66 15.29
N LYS A 12 -1.35 1.55 14.96
CA LYS A 12 -0.39 2.67 15.07
C LYS A 12 -0.22 3.42 13.75
N GLY A 13 -0.95 3.02 12.71
CA GLY A 13 -0.85 3.64 11.39
C GLY A 13 0.34 3.16 10.58
N ARG A 14 0.94 2.04 10.95
CA ARG A 14 2.10 1.47 10.24
C ARG A 14 1.68 0.31 9.34
N VAL A 15 2.31 0.25 8.18
CA VAL A 15 2.16 -0.87 7.26
C VAL A 15 3.01 -2.03 7.78
N THR A 16 2.37 -3.14 8.12
CA THR A 16 3.04 -4.33 8.63
C THR A 16 3.03 -5.49 7.65
N GLU A 17 2.10 -5.49 6.69
CA GLU A 17 2.03 -6.52 5.66
C GLU A 17 1.66 -5.88 4.33
N THR A 18 2.18 -6.45 3.25
CA THR A 18 1.88 -6.00 1.89
C THR A 18 1.63 -7.21 1.00
N ALA A 19 0.77 -7.03 0.01
CA ALA A 19 0.51 -8.02 -1.02
C ALA A 19 0.22 -7.32 -2.33
N ILE A 20 0.67 -7.89 -3.45
CA ILE A 20 0.37 -7.34 -4.77
C ILE A 20 -0.91 -8.00 -5.27
N LEU A 21 -1.96 -7.19 -5.44
CA LEU A 21 -3.21 -7.64 -6.03
C LEU A 21 -3.16 -7.61 -7.55
N ARG A 22 -2.49 -6.61 -8.10
CA ARG A 22 -2.30 -6.46 -9.53
C ARG A 22 -0.94 -5.86 -9.77
N GLY A 23 -0.08 -6.62 -10.45
CA GLY A 23 1.29 -6.20 -10.74
C GLY A 23 1.53 -6.07 -12.23
N ILE A 24 2.71 -5.58 -12.59
CA ILE A 24 3.19 -5.51 -13.95
C ILE A 24 4.41 -6.44 -14.02
N PRO A 25 4.29 -7.60 -14.68
CA PRO A 25 5.37 -8.59 -14.69
C PRO A 25 6.69 -8.03 -15.26
N ASP A 26 7.79 -8.48 -14.68
CA ASP A 26 9.17 -8.19 -15.14
C ASP A 26 9.51 -6.71 -15.26
N SER A 27 8.82 -5.85 -14.52
CA SER A 27 9.03 -4.41 -14.61
C SER A 27 9.81 -3.81 -13.45
N GLY A 28 9.87 -4.52 -12.31
CA GLY A 28 10.40 -3.97 -11.06
C GLY A 28 9.50 -2.92 -10.42
N LEU A 29 8.37 -2.59 -11.05
CA LEU A 29 7.45 -1.58 -10.55
C LEU A 29 6.71 -2.03 -9.30
N ASP A 30 6.46 -3.34 -9.16
CA ASP A 30 5.80 -3.90 -8.00
C ASP A 30 6.61 -3.63 -6.72
N GLU A 31 7.91 -3.87 -6.79
CA GLU A 31 8.82 -3.60 -5.67
C GLU A 31 8.91 -2.11 -5.36
N ALA A 32 8.98 -1.28 -6.40
CA ALA A 32 9.03 0.17 -6.24
C ALA A 32 7.75 0.69 -5.58
N ALA A 33 6.60 0.15 -5.95
CA ALA A 33 5.32 0.51 -5.36
C ALA A 33 5.29 0.15 -3.87
N ILE A 34 5.72 -1.05 -3.51
CA ILE A 34 5.77 -1.49 -2.12
C ILE A 34 6.69 -0.60 -1.29
N LYS A 35 7.89 -0.30 -1.80
CA LYS A 35 8.84 0.57 -1.09
C LYS A 35 8.28 1.97 -0.87
N ALA A 36 7.60 2.53 -1.87
CA ALA A 36 6.99 3.84 -1.75
C ALA A 36 5.91 3.85 -0.66
N ILE A 37 5.08 2.81 -0.62
CA ILE A 37 3.99 2.70 0.34
C ILE A 37 4.53 2.49 1.76
N GLU A 38 5.57 1.70 1.94
CA GLU A 38 6.17 1.44 3.25
C GLU A 38 6.69 2.70 3.92
N LYS A 39 7.03 3.72 3.15
CA LYS A 39 7.51 5.01 3.68
C LYS A 39 6.40 5.93 4.12
N VAL A 40 5.16 5.63 3.80
CA VAL A 40 4.02 6.48 4.11
C VAL A 40 3.47 6.11 5.49
N LYS A 41 3.21 7.11 6.31
CA LYS A 41 2.46 6.92 7.55
C LYS A 41 0.98 7.10 7.27
N PHE A 42 0.21 6.10 7.62
CA PHE A 42 -1.23 6.14 7.47
C PHE A 42 -1.88 6.52 8.80
N ARG A 43 -3.08 7.07 8.70
CA ARG A 43 -3.90 7.25 9.89
C ARG A 43 -4.58 5.92 10.19
N PRO A 44 -4.49 5.43 11.45
CA PRO A 44 -5.17 4.18 11.77
C PRO A 44 -6.68 4.35 11.67
N ALA A 45 -7.35 3.29 11.23
CA ALA A 45 -8.80 3.25 11.22
C ALA A 45 -9.31 3.20 12.65
N ARG A 46 -10.53 3.68 12.85
CA ARG A 46 -11.18 3.65 14.16
C ARG A 46 -12.51 2.95 14.08
N GLN A 47 -12.78 2.13 15.08
CA GLN A 47 -14.09 1.55 15.30
C GLN A 47 -14.54 2.02 16.69
N GLY A 48 -15.50 2.95 16.73
CA GLY A 48 -15.84 3.64 17.97
C GLY A 48 -14.65 4.44 18.47
N ASN A 49 -14.22 4.21 19.71
CA ASN A 49 -13.07 4.86 20.31
C ASN A 49 -11.77 4.05 20.18
N LYS A 50 -11.79 2.93 19.50
CA LYS A 50 -10.62 2.07 19.35
C LYS A 50 -9.97 2.25 17.99
N LYS A 51 -8.64 2.34 17.98
CA LYS A 51 -7.86 2.22 16.76
C LYS A 51 -7.75 0.76 16.41
N VAL A 52 -8.00 0.42 15.15
CA VAL A 52 -7.99 -0.97 14.68
C VAL A 52 -7.12 -1.10 13.43
N GLY A 53 -6.55 -2.29 13.24
CA GLY A 53 -5.85 -2.62 11.99
C GLY A 53 -6.85 -2.90 10.88
N VAL A 54 -6.51 -2.49 9.65
CA VAL A 54 -7.36 -2.72 8.48
C VAL A 54 -6.53 -3.02 7.26
N TRP A 55 -7.11 -3.77 6.32
CA TRP A 55 -6.56 -3.95 4.99
C TRP A 55 -7.09 -2.88 4.06
N ILE A 56 -6.19 -2.25 3.31
CA ILE A 56 -6.58 -1.27 2.29
C ILE A 56 -5.88 -1.60 0.97
N SER A 57 -6.54 -1.26 -0.13
CA SER A 57 -5.97 -1.41 -1.48
C SER A 57 -5.54 -0.05 -1.99
N ILE A 58 -4.31 0.06 -2.45
CA ILE A 58 -3.73 1.32 -2.92
C ILE A 58 -3.31 1.17 -4.37
N PRO A 59 -3.92 1.92 -5.30
CA PRO A 59 -3.45 1.95 -6.67
C PRO A 59 -2.25 2.89 -6.79
N VAL A 60 -1.19 2.42 -7.42
CA VAL A 60 0.01 3.22 -7.69
C VAL A 60 0.16 3.32 -9.20
N ASN A 61 0.04 4.53 -9.71
CA ASN A 61 0.19 4.80 -11.13
C ASN A 61 1.62 5.15 -11.47
N PHE A 62 2.16 4.46 -12.48
CA PHE A 62 3.45 4.78 -13.05
C PHE A 62 3.26 5.36 -14.44
N ARG A 63 3.95 6.45 -14.72
CA ARG A 63 3.93 7.09 -16.03
C ARG A 63 5.32 7.13 -16.60
N LEU A 64 5.42 6.84 -17.90
CA LEU A 64 6.64 7.06 -18.62
C LEU A 64 6.81 8.56 -18.87
N LYS A 65 7.97 9.08 -18.51
CA LYS A 65 8.35 10.44 -18.89
C LYS A 65 9.11 10.40 -20.20
N ASN A 66 8.63 11.12 -21.14
CA ASN A 66 9.34 11.34 -22.41
C ASN A 66 10.17 12.59 -22.34
#